data_898b575368baeb5d010a0bb468f0b483
#
_entry.id   898b575368baeb5d010a0bb468f0b483
#
_cell.length_a   1.000
_cell.length_b   1.000
_cell.length_c   1.000
_cell.angle_alpha   90.00
_cell.angle_beta   90.00
_cell.angle_gamma   90.00
#
_symmetry.space_group_name_H-M   'P 1'
#
loop_
_entity.id
_entity.type
_entity.pdbx_description
1 polymer ?
#
loop_
_entity_poly.entity_id
_entity_poly.type
_entity_poly.pdbx_seq_one_letter_code
_entity_poly.pdbx_strand_id
1 'polypeptide(L)'
;AKAAISSVAKRTLNSSVKCILEMAPECVESSSETRSSIGMKKMWLDFEKKEECFVRPVVVIGSAPSALMTLLDLIQEGNKRPSLIIGMPVGFIGVAECKTRLLNSECSHIVLEGSRGGASLAAATVNALLKASNY
;
A
#
# COMPACT_ATOMS: atom_id res chain seq x y z
N ALA A 1 -3.49 2.00 10.18
CA ALA A 1 -2.25 2.61 9.67
C ALA A 1 -2.43 4.10 9.38
N LYS A 2 -3.46 4.51 8.64
CA LYS A 2 -3.69 5.91 8.28
C LYS A 2 -3.70 6.85 9.50
N ALA A 3 -4.41 6.50 10.56
CA ALA A 3 -4.52 7.33 11.76
C ALA A 3 -3.15 7.53 12.46
N ALA A 4 -2.34 6.48 12.53
CA ALA A 4 -1.02 6.53 13.16
C ALA A 4 0.01 7.31 12.32
N ILE A 5 -0.12 7.28 11.00
CA ILE A 5 0.76 7.98 10.06
C ILE A 5 0.41 9.47 9.98
N SER A 6 -0.87 9.80 9.95
CA SER A 6 -1.36 11.14 9.64
C SER A 6 -0.80 12.24 10.54
N SER A 7 -0.58 11.93 11.83
CA SER A 7 -0.06 12.92 12.77
C SER A 7 1.40 13.31 12.47
N VAL A 8 2.18 12.37 11.99
CA VAL A 8 3.58 12.62 11.60
C VAL A 8 3.65 13.27 10.22
N ALA A 9 2.88 12.76 9.27
CA ALA A 9 2.85 13.29 7.91
C ALA A 9 2.44 14.77 7.86
N LYS A 10 1.47 15.18 8.68
CA LYS A 10 1.04 16.57 8.75
C LYS A 10 2.13 17.53 9.24
N ARG A 11 3.05 17.04 10.06
CA ARG A 11 4.15 17.86 10.60
C ARG A 11 5.38 17.86 9.71
N THR A 12 5.58 16.79 8.97
CA THR A 12 6.83 16.51 8.28
C THR A 12 6.75 16.77 6.78
N LEU A 13 5.62 16.40 6.19
CA LEU A 13 5.39 16.53 4.76
C LEU A 13 4.08 17.28 4.54
N ASN A 14 4.12 18.21 3.63
CA ASN A 14 2.90 18.86 3.12
C ASN A 14 2.11 17.85 2.24
N SER A 15 2.09 16.60 2.66
CA SER A 15 1.57 15.46 1.90
C SER A 15 0.31 14.89 2.55
N SER A 16 -0.62 14.47 1.73
CA SER A 16 -1.85 13.82 2.20
C SER A 16 -1.66 12.32 2.32
N VAL A 17 -2.23 11.74 3.38
CA VAL A 17 -2.33 10.30 3.56
C VAL A 17 -3.76 9.89 3.23
N LYS A 18 -3.91 9.01 2.25
CA LYS A 18 -5.22 8.50 1.80
C LYS A 18 -5.35 7.02 2.14
N CYS A 19 -6.56 6.59 2.44
CA CYS A 19 -6.87 5.19 2.66
C CYS A 19 -7.65 4.64 1.46
N ILE A 20 -7.20 3.52 0.92
CA ILE A 20 -7.86 2.90 -0.24
C ILE A 20 -9.31 2.48 0.04
N LEU A 21 -9.64 2.21 1.30
CA LEU A 21 -11.02 1.85 1.69
C LEU A 21 -12.01 3.00 1.48
N GLU A 22 -11.53 4.23 1.39
CA GLU A 22 -12.37 5.40 1.05
C GLU A 22 -12.94 5.31 -0.36
N MET A 23 -12.27 4.55 -1.25
CA MET A 23 -12.72 4.32 -2.64
C MET A 23 -13.49 3.00 -2.79
N ALA A 24 -13.58 2.20 -1.74
CA ALA A 24 -14.23 0.89 -1.77
C ALA A 24 -15.74 1.01 -1.46
N PRO A 25 -16.58 0.13 -2.04
CA PRO A 25 -17.99 0.07 -1.68
C PRO A 25 -18.16 -0.44 -0.25
N GLU A 26 -19.30 -0.14 0.38
CA GLU A 26 -19.60 -0.63 1.72
C GLU A 26 -19.76 -2.15 1.76
N CYS A 27 -20.31 -2.73 0.69
CA CYS A 27 -20.50 -4.17 0.54
C CYS A 27 -19.88 -4.66 -0.76
N VAL A 28 -19.37 -5.88 -0.74
CA VAL A 28 -18.84 -6.57 -1.91
C VAL A 28 -19.76 -7.74 -2.24
N GLU A 29 -20.31 -7.73 -3.43
CA GLU A 29 -21.23 -8.78 -3.91
C GLU A 29 -20.49 -10.02 -4.39
N SER A 30 -19.25 -9.87 -4.82
CA SER A 30 -18.43 -10.98 -5.34
C SER A 30 -17.58 -11.61 -4.23
N SER A 31 -17.58 -12.94 -4.16
CA SER A 31 -16.74 -13.69 -3.22
C SER A 31 -15.25 -13.70 -3.60
N SER A 32 -14.90 -13.32 -4.83
CA SER A 32 -13.52 -13.32 -5.33
C SER A 32 -12.77 -12.01 -5.05
N GLU A 33 -13.49 -10.95 -4.67
CA GLU A 33 -12.92 -9.64 -4.43
C GLU A 33 -13.15 -9.20 -2.98
N THR A 34 -12.22 -8.42 -2.46
CA THR A 34 -12.34 -7.78 -1.14
C THR A 34 -12.51 -6.28 -1.30
N ARG A 35 -13.00 -5.60 -0.24
CA ARG A 35 -13.06 -4.14 -0.23
C ARG A 35 -11.68 -3.53 -0.47
N SER A 36 -10.64 -4.13 0.10
CA SER A 36 -9.27 -3.66 -0.07
C SER A 36 -8.77 -3.79 -1.50
N SER A 37 -9.09 -4.90 -2.18
CA SER A 37 -8.70 -5.08 -3.58
C SER A 37 -9.41 -4.10 -4.50
N ILE A 38 -10.71 -3.91 -4.31
CA ILE A 38 -11.50 -2.96 -5.09
C ILE A 38 -11.02 -1.53 -4.85
N GLY A 39 -10.78 -1.16 -3.60
CA GLY A 39 -10.30 0.17 -3.25
C GLY A 39 -8.92 0.46 -3.84
N MET A 40 -8.01 -0.51 -3.79
CA MET A 40 -6.68 -0.39 -4.40
C MET A 40 -6.78 -0.18 -5.90
N LYS A 41 -7.58 -1.00 -6.57
CA LYS A 41 -7.76 -0.90 -8.02
C LYS A 41 -8.29 0.48 -8.43
N LYS A 42 -9.35 0.94 -7.78
CA LYS A 42 -9.95 2.24 -8.08
C LYS A 42 -8.98 3.38 -7.82
N MET A 43 -8.32 3.38 -6.68
CA MET A 43 -7.39 4.46 -6.33
C MET A 43 -6.17 4.48 -7.25
N TRP A 44 -5.62 3.32 -7.58
CA TRP A 44 -4.44 3.25 -8.44
C TRP A 44 -4.75 3.65 -9.89
N LEU A 45 -5.90 3.22 -10.43
CA LEU A 45 -6.33 3.62 -11.77
C LEU A 45 -6.67 5.11 -11.84
N ASP A 46 -7.23 5.67 -10.78
CA ASP A 46 -7.46 7.11 -10.67
C ASP A 46 -6.14 7.89 -10.67
N PHE A 47 -5.16 7.42 -9.91
CA PHE A 47 -3.80 7.97 -9.91
C PHE A 47 -3.15 7.89 -11.29
N GLU A 48 -3.32 6.77 -12.00
CA GLU A 48 -2.79 6.56 -13.36
C GLU A 48 -3.29 7.60 -14.35
N LYS A 49 -4.52 8.07 -14.19
CA LYS A 49 -5.13 9.08 -15.05
C LYS A 49 -4.62 10.51 -14.82
N LYS A 50 -3.94 10.75 -13.69
CA LYS A 50 -3.40 12.08 -13.37
C LYS A 50 -2.08 12.29 -14.08
N GLU A 51 -2.13 12.96 -15.23
CA GLU A 51 -0.97 13.20 -16.08
C GLU A 51 0.05 14.17 -15.47
N GLU A 52 -0.38 15.04 -14.54
CA GLU A 52 0.44 16.11 -13.97
C GLU A 52 1.19 15.67 -12.69
N CYS A 53 1.03 14.43 -12.23
CA CYS A 53 1.65 13.97 -11.01
C CYS A 53 3.05 13.41 -11.28
N PHE A 54 4.07 14.24 -11.09
CA PHE A 54 5.48 13.83 -11.20
C PHE A 54 5.96 12.99 -10.02
N VAL A 55 5.25 13.04 -8.91
CA VAL A 55 5.63 12.34 -7.67
C VAL A 55 4.78 11.08 -7.54
N ARG A 56 5.44 9.94 -7.56
CA ARG A 56 4.77 8.66 -7.36
C ARG A 56 4.50 8.43 -5.86
N PRO A 57 3.33 7.91 -5.49
CA PRO A 57 3.02 7.69 -4.09
C PRO A 57 3.81 6.54 -3.49
N VAL A 58 3.94 6.57 -2.17
CA VAL A 58 4.36 5.43 -1.36
C VAL A 58 3.10 4.66 -0.98
N VAL A 59 3.09 3.36 -1.25
CA VAL A 59 1.98 2.48 -0.90
C VAL A 59 2.33 1.71 0.36
N VAL A 60 1.44 1.74 1.34
CA VAL A 60 1.63 1.09 2.64
C VAL A 60 0.56 0.03 2.82
N ILE A 61 1.01 -1.22 2.93
CA ILE A 61 0.14 -2.39 3.15
C ILE A 61 0.37 -2.88 4.58
N GLY A 62 -0.61 -2.67 5.44
CA GLY A 62 -0.52 -3.01 6.85
C GLY A 62 -1.30 -4.24 7.29
N SER A 63 -2.28 -4.70 6.51
CA SER A 63 -3.11 -5.83 6.91
C SER A 63 -3.75 -6.59 5.75
N ALA A 64 -3.82 -6.02 4.55
CA ALA A 64 -4.61 -6.57 3.45
C ALA A 64 -3.74 -7.18 2.35
N PRO A 65 -3.50 -8.51 2.36
CA PRO A 65 -2.77 -9.19 1.29
C PRO A 65 -3.41 -8.97 -0.08
N SER A 66 -4.73 -8.93 -0.15
CA SER A 66 -5.46 -8.74 -1.41
C SER A 66 -5.18 -7.38 -2.06
N ALA A 67 -4.98 -6.33 -1.27
CA ALA A 67 -4.63 -5.02 -1.79
C ALA A 67 -3.24 -5.04 -2.44
N LEU A 68 -2.29 -5.70 -1.81
CA LEU A 68 -0.93 -5.86 -2.36
C LEU A 68 -0.94 -6.68 -3.65
N MET A 69 -1.66 -7.78 -3.67
CA MET A 69 -1.79 -8.62 -4.88
C MET A 69 -2.40 -7.84 -6.04
N THR A 70 -3.45 -7.07 -5.76
CA THR A 70 -4.09 -6.22 -6.78
C THR A 70 -3.11 -5.18 -7.34
N LEU A 71 -2.36 -4.52 -6.49
CA LEU A 71 -1.35 -3.55 -6.92
C LEU A 71 -0.29 -4.21 -7.79
N LEU A 72 0.22 -5.37 -7.39
CA LEU A 72 1.23 -6.09 -8.16
C LEU A 72 0.68 -6.57 -9.51
N ASP A 73 -0.59 -6.98 -9.57
CA ASP A 73 -1.25 -7.31 -10.83
C ASP A 73 -1.32 -6.10 -11.77
N LEU A 74 -1.72 -4.95 -11.25
CA LEU A 74 -1.81 -3.72 -12.03
C LEU A 74 -0.43 -3.30 -12.57
N ILE A 75 0.61 -3.43 -11.79
CA ILE A 75 1.99 -3.13 -12.22
C ILE A 75 2.42 -4.10 -13.31
N GLN A 76 2.11 -5.38 -13.17
CA GLN A 76 2.42 -6.40 -14.17
C GLN A 76 1.68 -6.15 -15.49
N GLU A 77 0.49 -5.59 -15.44
CA GLU A 77 -0.29 -5.19 -16.63
C GLU A 77 0.24 -3.93 -17.31
N GLY A 78 1.27 -3.30 -16.79
CA GLY A 78 1.91 -2.13 -17.39
C GLY A 78 1.56 -0.79 -16.76
N ASN A 79 0.82 -0.77 -15.65
CA ASN A 79 0.51 0.45 -14.94
C ASN A 79 1.74 1.01 -14.22
N LYS A 80 1.70 2.29 -13.85
CA LYS A 80 2.79 2.96 -13.15
C LYS A 80 3.13 2.26 -11.85
N ARG A 81 4.41 2.28 -11.51
CA ARG A 81 4.91 1.75 -10.23
C ARG A 81 4.85 2.82 -9.15
N PRO A 82 4.56 2.46 -7.89
CA PRO A 82 4.75 3.40 -6.78
C PRO A 82 6.23 3.69 -6.58
N SER A 83 6.54 4.76 -5.86
CA SER A 83 7.93 5.07 -5.51
C SER A 83 8.51 4.07 -4.50
N LEU A 84 7.67 3.54 -3.64
CA LEU A 84 8.03 2.54 -2.63
C LEU A 84 6.78 1.78 -2.22
N ILE A 85 6.93 0.47 -2.00
CA ILE A 85 5.88 -0.36 -1.39
C ILE A 85 6.39 -0.82 -0.03
N ILE A 86 5.67 -0.44 1.04
CA ILE A 86 5.89 -0.98 2.38
C ILE A 86 4.89 -2.09 2.56
N GLY A 87 5.35 -3.35 2.40
CA GLY A 87 4.53 -4.54 2.39
C GLY A 87 4.65 -5.34 3.68
N MET A 88 3.72 -5.13 4.60
CA MET A 88 3.67 -5.80 5.89
C MET A 88 2.29 -6.44 6.14
N PRO A 89 1.72 -7.16 5.16
CA PRO A 89 0.44 -7.81 5.38
C PRO A 89 0.58 -8.90 6.45
N VAL A 90 -0.51 -9.15 7.16
CA VAL A 90 -0.57 -10.13 8.22
C VAL A 90 -1.80 -11.02 8.03
N GLY A 91 -1.68 -12.30 8.42
CA GLY A 91 -2.74 -13.29 8.28
C GLY A 91 -2.20 -14.61 7.77
N PHE A 92 -3.11 -15.53 7.45
CA PHE A 92 -2.75 -16.87 7.01
C PHE A 92 -2.95 -17.09 5.50
N ILE A 93 -3.96 -16.47 4.92
CA ILE A 93 -4.34 -16.70 3.52
C ILE A 93 -3.63 -15.70 2.61
N GLY A 94 -2.76 -16.19 1.74
CA GLY A 94 -2.10 -15.41 0.71
C GLY A 94 -0.98 -14.49 1.17
N VAL A 95 -0.67 -14.44 2.47
CA VAL A 95 0.37 -13.54 3.02
C VAL A 95 1.76 -13.92 2.53
N ALA A 96 2.14 -15.18 2.66
CA ALA A 96 3.45 -15.65 2.22
C ALA A 96 3.63 -15.48 0.72
N GLU A 97 2.60 -15.79 -0.06
CA GLU A 97 2.61 -15.67 -1.51
C GLU A 97 2.78 -14.20 -1.97
N CYS A 98 2.03 -13.27 -1.39
CA CYS A 98 2.13 -11.88 -1.80
C CYS A 98 3.47 -11.25 -1.37
N LYS A 99 4.02 -11.64 -0.23
CA LYS A 99 5.35 -11.19 0.19
C LYS A 99 6.44 -11.72 -0.74
N THR A 100 6.37 -13.00 -1.11
CA THR A 100 7.31 -13.60 -2.08
C THR A 100 7.22 -12.89 -3.43
N ARG A 101 6.02 -12.62 -3.89
CA ARG A 101 5.79 -11.90 -5.13
C ARG A 101 6.36 -10.47 -5.09
N LEU A 102 6.20 -9.79 -3.96
CA LEU A 102 6.77 -8.46 -3.76
C LEU A 102 8.30 -8.50 -3.76
N LEU A 103 8.90 -9.47 -3.08
CA LEU A 103 10.35 -9.66 -3.06
C LEU A 103 10.93 -9.89 -4.45
N ASN A 104 10.21 -10.60 -5.30
CA ASN A 104 10.63 -10.90 -6.68
C ASN A 104 10.25 -9.80 -7.67
N SER A 105 9.56 -8.76 -7.24
CA SER A 105 9.18 -7.64 -8.09
C SER A 105 10.35 -6.67 -8.28
N GLU A 106 10.29 -5.89 -9.36
CA GLU A 106 11.28 -4.84 -9.62
C GLU A 106 10.97 -3.54 -8.86
N CYS A 107 9.89 -3.51 -8.08
CA CYS A 107 9.51 -2.34 -7.30
C CYS A 107 10.44 -2.16 -6.11
N SER A 108 10.77 -0.91 -5.78
CA SER A 108 11.40 -0.59 -4.50
C SER A 108 10.45 -0.97 -3.38
N HIS A 109 10.93 -1.72 -2.41
CA HIS A 109 10.06 -2.24 -1.35
C HIS A 109 10.78 -2.39 -0.01
N ILE A 110 9.98 -2.35 1.04
CA ILE A 110 10.35 -2.79 2.37
C ILE A 110 9.31 -3.84 2.76
N VAL A 111 9.76 -5.04 3.05
CA VAL A 111 8.90 -6.16 3.41
C VAL A 111 9.40 -6.82 4.69
N LEU A 112 8.48 -7.21 5.55
CA LEU A 112 8.81 -8.00 6.73
C LEU A 112 8.52 -9.47 6.40
N GLU A 113 9.57 -10.25 6.24
CA GLU A 113 9.46 -11.67 5.91
C GLU A 113 8.81 -12.47 7.04
N GLY A 114 8.22 -13.60 6.69
CA GLY A 114 7.52 -14.45 7.63
C GLY A 114 6.08 -14.04 7.86
N SER A 115 5.50 -14.49 8.97
CA SER A 115 4.09 -14.27 9.31
C SER A 115 3.81 -12.94 10.01
N ARG A 116 4.85 -12.23 10.40
CA ARG A 116 4.72 -10.95 11.11
C ARG A 116 4.36 -9.80 10.17
N GLY A 117 3.68 -8.82 10.71
CA GLY A 117 3.27 -7.64 9.95
C GLY A 117 2.23 -6.86 10.73
N GLY A 118 1.37 -6.20 9.99
CA GLY A 118 0.23 -5.47 10.54
C GLY A 118 0.37 -3.97 10.43
N ALA A 119 -0.75 -3.30 10.69
CA ALA A 119 -0.87 -1.85 10.53
C ALA A 119 0.09 -1.06 11.42
N SER A 120 0.33 -1.52 12.64
CA SER A 120 1.23 -0.85 13.57
C SER A 120 2.68 -0.86 13.11
N LEU A 121 3.16 -2.00 12.61
CA LEU A 121 4.52 -2.13 12.08
C LEU A 121 4.70 -1.32 10.80
N ALA A 122 3.71 -1.35 9.92
CA ALA A 122 3.73 -0.56 8.69
C ALA A 122 3.77 0.94 9.00
N ALA A 123 2.95 1.40 9.92
CA ALA A 123 2.93 2.80 10.35
C ALA A 123 4.25 3.21 11.01
N ALA A 124 4.83 2.35 11.86
CA ALA A 124 6.13 2.60 12.48
C ALA A 124 7.24 2.77 11.45
N THR A 125 7.22 1.95 10.39
CA THR A 125 8.18 2.04 9.28
C THR A 125 8.06 3.39 8.56
N VAL A 126 6.84 3.80 8.23
CA VAL A 126 6.60 5.11 7.60
C VAL A 126 7.10 6.25 8.50
N ASN A 127 6.76 6.20 9.78
CA ASN A 127 7.16 7.23 10.74
C ASN A 127 8.68 7.31 10.89
N ALA A 128 9.36 6.17 10.88
CA ALA A 128 10.83 6.12 10.92
C ALA A 128 11.45 6.76 9.68
N LEU A 129 10.92 6.46 8.50
CA LEU A 129 11.39 7.05 7.24
C LEU A 129 11.17 8.57 7.22
N LEU A 130 10.02 9.02 7.68
CA LEU A 130 9.71 10.45 7.74
C LEU A 130 10.64 11.20 8.71
N LYS A 131 10.95 10.59 9.84
CA LYS A 131 11.94 11.16 10.78
C LYS A 131 13.33 11.22 10.17
N ALA A 132 13.76 10.15 9.52
CA ALA A 132 15.06 10.08 8.86
C ALA A 132 15.20 11.12 7.74
N SER A 133 14.13 11.40 7.01
CA SER A 133 14.15 12.36 5.90
C SER A 133 14.32 13.81 6.34
N ASN A 134 14.15 14.12 7.63
CA ASN A 134 14.28 15.47 8.18
C ASN A 134 15.67 15.79 8.73
N TYR A 135 16.59 14.89 8.62
CA TYR A 135 17.98 15.11 9.05
C TYR A 135 18.88 15.57 7.92
#